data_e048950932c0fded2c8cdcc4cd8a3fde
#
_entry.id   e048950932c0fded2c8cdcc4cd8a3fde
#
_cell.length_a   1.000
_cell.length_b   1.000
_cell.length_c   1.000
_cell.angle_alpha   90.00
_cell.angle_beta   90.00
_cell.angle_gamma   90.00
#
_symmetry.space_group_name_H-M   'P 1'
#
loop_
_entity.id
_entity.type
_entity.pdbx_description
1 polymer ?
#
loop_
_entity_poly.entity_id
_entity_poly.type
_entity_poly.pdbx_seq_one_letter_code
_entity_poly.pdbx_strand_id
1 'polypeptide(L)'
;MCSVILEPQEPSCNDGLAYWVASSATVESPLSEIPALREAPFPVGAPSLPGRFLRHSDEHTVVGMRAVLEAIARFPDPRPSFEAFGVVGSPCLPGRMASARTLMQLQAEGPATVSPHIVPQCSLHALASAVSVGLSMHGPNIGIGGGPEAMAEGFITSLSLLDHSNIPGLWLVFTEWKNEPTLDAQGIAPPDAMCRGVAICLMPTQRGAARLTITLPGTRLASNSDARTTPQATGTLAELAHALAACNQGDVRADWLHVCPWGAHVRISHDCAADGEK
;
A
#
# COMPACT_ATOMS: atom_id res chain seq x y z
N MET A 1 -9.57 -23.15 -42.56
CA MET A 1 -9.09 -22.71 -41.23
C MET A 1 -9.96 -21.54 -40.80
N CYS A 2 -10.98 -21.78 -39.98
CA CYS A 2 -11.83 -20.72 -39.45
C CYS A 2 -11.14 -20.16 -38.18
N SER A 3 -10.71 -18.92 -38.24
CA SER A 3 -10.26 -18.16 -37.06
C SER A 3 -11.49 -17.79 -36.23
N VAL A 4 -11.64 -18.40 -35.07
CA VAL A 4 -12.61 -17.96 -34.06
C VAL A 4 -12.06 -16.68 -33.45
N ILE A 5 -12.63 -15.55 -33.84
CA ILE A 5 -12.43 -14.29 -33.17
C ILE A 5 -13.23 -14.38 -31.87
N LEU A 6 -12.55 -14.56 -30.75
CA LEU A 6 -13.13 -14.38 -29.42
C LEU A 6 -13.45 -12.89 -29.27
N GLU A 7 -14.73 -12.53 -29.33
CA GLU A 7 -15.18 -11.20 -28.93
C GLU A 7 -14.83 -11.00 -27.45
N PRO A 8 -14.23 -9.85 -27.08
CA PRO A 8 -14.03 -9.52 -25.69
C PRO A 8 -15.42 -9.42 -25.03
N GLN A 9 -15.66 -10.24 -24.00
CA GLN A 9 -16.85 -10.11 -23.17
C GLN A 9 -16.76 -8.73 -22.49
N GLU A 10 -17.70 -7.85 -22.86
CA GLU A 10 -17.89 -6.59 -22.14
C GLU A 10 -18.22 -6.93 -20.67
N PRO A 11 -17.48 -6.36 -19.68
CA PRO A 11 -17.82 -6.58 -18.28
C PRO A 11 -19.24 -6.08 -18.03
N SER A 12 -20.07 -6.92 -17.43
CA SER A 12 -21.43 -6.55 -17.09
C SER A 12 -21.39 -5.33 -16.16
N CYS A 13 -22.07 -4.27 -16.51
CA CYS A 13 -22.01 -2.92 -15.90
C CYS A 13 -22.52 -2.84 -14.44
N ASN A 14 -22.70 -3.98 -13.75
CA ASN A 14 -23.30 -4.08 -12.42
C ASN A 14 -22.38 -4.58 -11.30
N ASP A 15 -21.21 -5.10 -11.63
CA ASP A 15 -20.27 -5.59 -10.62
C ASP A 15 -19.12 -4.59 -10.48
N GLY A 16 -18.93 -4.07 -9.27
CA GLY A 16 -17.79 -3.18 -8.97
C GLY A 16 -16.44 -3.83 -9.37
N LEU A 17 -15.39 -3.02 -9.52
CA LEU A 17 -14.05 -3.50 -9.84
C LEU A 17 -13.55 -4.44 -8.74
N ALA A 18 -12.99 -5.58 -9.12
CA ALA A 18 -12.52 -6.59 -8.18
C ALA A 18 -11.17 -7.17 -8.60
N TYR A 19 -10.25 -7.25 -7.65
CA TYR A 19 -8.89 -7.76 -7.83
C TYR A 19 -8.49 -8.70 -6.70
N TRP A 20 -7.52 -9.57 -6.98
CA TRP A 20 -7.01 -10.52 -6.01
C TRP A 20 -5.85 -9.93 -5.22
N VAL A 21 -5.84 -10.15 -3.91
CA VAL A 21 -4.69 -9.87 -3.05
C VAL A 21 -3.76 -11.08 -3.13
N ALA A 22 -2.76 -11.01 -3.99
CA ALA A 22 -1.81 -12.10 -4.22
C ALA A 22 -0.82 -12.28 -3.07
N SER A 23 -0.47 -11.20 -2.40
CA SER A 23 0.35 -11.19 -1.18
C SER A 23 0.18 -9.88 -0.44
N SER A 24 0.37 -9.91 0.87
CA SER A 24 0.38 -8.70 1.69
C SER A 24 1.26 -8.87 2.92
N ALA A 25 1.78 -7.75 3.44
CA ALA A 25 2.47 -7.72 4.72
C ALA A 25 2.34 -6.34 5.37
N THR A 26 2.53 -6.35 6.68
CA THR A 26 2.55 -5.16 7.52
C THR A 26 3.86 -5.09 8.28
N VAL A 27 4.45 -3.91 8.33
CA VAL A 27 5.60 -3.60 9.18
C VAL A 27 5.24 -2.41 10.05
N GLU A 28 5.48 -2.54 11.35
CA GLU A 28 5.36 -1.44 12.32
C GLU A 28 6.70 -1.24 13.00
N SER A 29 7.11 0.00 13.16
CA SER A 29 8.36 0.32 13.83
C SER A 29 8.22 1.62 14.63
N PRO A 30 8.64 1.63 15.91
CA PRO A 30 8.80 2.88 16.64
C PRO A 30 9.86 3.75 15.96
N LEU A 31 9.69 5.07 16.03
CA LEU A 31 10.60 6.02 15.40
C LEU A 31 12.06 5.79 15.82
N SER A 32 12.29 5.43 17.08
CA SER A 32 13.63 5.14 17.62
C SER A 32 14.33 3.94 16.97
N GLU A 33 13.58 2.98 16.40
CA GLU A 33 14.10 1.77 15.78
C GLU A 33 14.25 1.86 14.26
N ILE A 34 13.65 2.86 13.61
CA ILE A 34 13.74 3.04 12.15
C ILE A 34 15.19 3.16 11.65
N PRO A 35 16.14 3.82 12.36
CA PRO A 35 17.55 3.79 11.95
C PRO A 35 18.14 2.39 11.87
N ALA A 36 17.84 1.52 12.83
CA ALA A 36 18.27 0.12 12.81
C ALA A 36 17.56 -0.66 11.70
N LEU A 37 16.27 -0.40 11.47
CA LEU A 37 15.49 -1.01 10.41
C LEU A 37 16.05 -0.72 9.01
N ARG A 38 16.66 0.45 8.78
CA ARG A 38 17.33 0.78 7.50
C ARG A 38 18.47 -0.18 7.15
N GLU A 39 19.18 -0.63 8.16
CA GLU A 39 20.39 -1.45 8.01
C GLU A 39 20.14 -2.94 8.29
N ALA A 40 18.98 -3.29 8.82
CA ALA A 40 18.63 -4.67 9.11
C ALA A 40 18.69 -5.55 7.85
N PRO A 41 19.05 -6.84 7.97
CA PRO A 41 19.00 -7.77 6.84
C PRO A 41 17.58 -7.83 6.25
N PHE A 42 17.50 -8.11 4.96
CA PHE A 42 16.22 -8.30 4.29
C PHE A 42 15.65 -9.68 4.58
N PRO A 43 14.30 -9.85 4.51
CA PRO A 43 13.66 -11.14 4.73
C PRO A 43 14.22 -12.21 3.79
N VAL A 44 14.34 -13.43 4.27
CA VAL A 44 14.75 -14.58 3.44
C VAL A 44 13.69 -14.78 2.34
N GLY A 45 14.15 -14.87 1.09
CA GLY A 45 13.25 -14.95 -0.07
C GLY A 45 12.89 -13.60 -0.69
N ALA A 46 13.17 -12.47 -0.04
CA ALA A 46 13.05 -11.16 -0.67
C ALA A 46 14.25 -10.89 -1.62
N PRO A 47 14.06 -10.01 -2.64
CA PRO A 47 15.17 -9.58 -3.48
C PRO A 47 16.21 -8.81 -2.66
N SER A 48 17.48 -8.98 -3.02
CA SER A 48 18.57 -8.22 -2.42
C SER A 48 18.60 -6.81 -2.98
N LEU A 49 18.58 -5.81 -2.12
CA LEU A 49 18.78 -4.42 -2.50
C LEU A 49 20.26 -4.03 -2.34
N PRO A 50 20.74 -3.01 -3.09
CA PRO A 50 22.06 -2.47 -2.89
C PRO A 50 22.30 -2.04 -1.43
N GLY A 51 23.49 -2.26 -0.92
CA GLY A 51 23.86 -1.78 0.41
C GLY A 51 23.62 -0.27 0.52
N ARG A 52 23.04 0.18 1.62
CA ARG A 52 22.69 1.58 1.87
C ARG A 52 21.55 2.14 1.01
N PHE A 53 20.78 1.28 0.32
CA PHE A 53 19.65 1.70 -0.53
C PHE A 53 18.66 2.62 0.23
N LEU A 54 18.33 2.26 1.47
CA LEU A 54 17.40 3.03 2.33
C LEU A 54 18.07 4.09 3.20
N ARG A 55 19.38 4.32 3.06
CA ARG A 55 20.16 5.18 3.98
C ARG A 55 19.60 6.58 4.14
N HIS A 56 19.14 7.18 3.05
CA HIS A 56 18.65 8.56 3.01
C HIS A 56 17.13 8.65 2.87
N SER A 57 16.42 7.52 2.95
CA SER A 57 14.97 7.48 2.86
C SER A 57 14.33 8.03 4.15
N ASP A 58 13.17 8.67 4.02
CA ASP A 58 12.35 9.03 5.16
C ASP A 58 11.76 7.79 5.85
N GLU A 59 11.12 7.98 6.97
CA GLU A 59 10.57 6.93 7.81
C GLU A 59 9.50 6.13 7.06
N HIS A 60 8.61 6.80 6.31
CA HIS A 60 7.55 6.18 5.51
C HIS A 60 8.13 5.28 4.42
N THR A 61 9.14 5.75 3.71
CA THR A 61 9.81 4.98 2.66
C THR A 61 10.50 3.74 3.22
N VAL A 62 11.16 3.85 4.38
CA VAL A 62 11.80 2.71 5.04
C VAL A 62 10.78 1.64 5.41
N VAL A 63 9.74 2.02 6.15
CA VAL A 63 8.73 1.08 6.66
C VAL A 63 7.89 0.50 5.52
N GLY A 64 7.50 1.31 4.53
CA GLY A 64 6.76 0.83 3.36
C GLY A 64 7.57 -0.13 2.49
N MET A 65 8.86 0.17 2.23
CA MET A 65 9.72 -0.74 1.48
C MET A 65 9.93 -2.07 2.23
N ARG A 66 10.09 -2.03 3.56
CA ARG A 66 10.17 -3.25 4.38
C ARG A 66 8.90 -4.08 4.29
N ALA A 67 7.73 -3.46 4.30
CA ALA A 67 6.45 -4.15 4.12
C ALA A 67 6.36 -4.83 2.75
N VAL A 68 6.83 -4.17 1.67
CA VAL A 68 6.89 -4.77 0.33
C VAL A 68 7.82 -6.01 0.31
N LEU A 69 9.01 -5.89 0.88
CA LEU A 69 9.95 -7.01 0.92
C LEU A 69 9.44 -8.20 1.74
N GLU A 70 8.76 -7.95 2.86
CA GLU A 70 8.08 -8.98 3.65
C GLU A 70 6.95 -9.66 2.85
N ALA A 71 6.16 -8.88 2.11
CA ALA A 71 5.11 -9.43 1.27
C ALA A 71 5.69 -10.29 0.13
N ILE A 72 6.81 -9.85 -0.48
CA ILE A 72 7.50 -10.64 -1.52
C ILE A 72 8.05 -11.94 -0.94
N ALA A 73 8.63 -11.91 0.27
CA ALA A 73 9.15 -13.13 0.91
C ALA A 73 8.07 -14.19 1.16
N ARG A 74 6.81 -13.76 1.35
CA ARG A 74 5.63 -14.61 1.56
C ARG A 74 4.85 -14.92 0.29
N PHE A 75 5.33 -14.41 -0.85
CA PHE A 75 4.59 -14.57 -2.11
C PHE A 75 4.52 -16.04 -2.51
N PRO A 76 3.34 -16.59 -2.87
CA PRO A 76 3.21 -17.99 -3.25
C PRO A 76 3.97 -18.30 -4.55
N ASP A 77 4.56 -19.49 -4.60
CA ASP A 77 5.24 -20.00 -5.81
C ASP A 77 4.25 -20.50 -6.87
N PRO A 78 4.56 -20.37 -8.18
CA PRO A 78 5.72 -19.68 -8.74
C PRO A 78 5.56 -18.16 -8.66
N ARG A 79 6.59 -17.46 -8.16
CA ARG A 79 6.60 -16.01 -8.08
C ARG A 79 6.70 -15.39 -9.48
N PRO A 80 5.86 -14.38 -9.82
CA PRO A 80 5.99 -13.67 -11.09
C PRO A 80 7.22 -12.76 -11.09
N SER A 81 7.68 -12.38 -12.28
CA SER A 81 8.56 -11.21 -12.43
C SER A 81 7.76 -9.95 -12.11
N PHE A 82 8.30 -9.07 -11.28
CA PHE A 82 7.67 -7.78 -10.97
C PHE A 82 8.04 -6.67 -11.96
N GLU A 83 8.85 -6.95 -12.97
CA GLU A 83 9.37 -5.95 -13.92
C GLU A 83 8.26 -5.14 -14.60
N ALA A 84 7.17 -5.80 -15.02
CA ALA A 84 6.04 -5.15 -15.67
C ALA A 84 4.94 -4.67 -14.69
N PHE A 85 5.14 -4.81 -13.37
CA PHE A 85 4.15 -4.38 -12.38
C PHE A 85 4.17 -2.87 -12.21
N GLY A 86 3.00 -2.32 -11.83
CA GLY A 86 2.89 -0.96 -11.35
C GLY A 86 3.15 -0.85 -9.85
N VAL A 87 3.33 0.39 -9.36
CA VAL A 87 3.36 0.71 -7.95
C VAL A 87 2.62 2.02 -7.65
N VAL A 88 1.80 1.98 -6.61
CA VAL A 88 1.17 3.15 -6.00
C VAL A 88 1.65 3.24 -4.56
N GLY A 89 2.40 4.28 -4.24
CA GLY A 89 2.76 4.65 -2.88
C GLY A 89 1.79 5.71 -2.36
N SER A 90 1.10 5.42 -1.27
CA SER A 90 0.13 6.35 -0.68
C SER A 90 0.41 6.60 0.81
N PRO A 91 1.43 7.42 1.10
CA PRO A 91 1.79 7.78 2.46
C PRO A 91 0.84 8.84 3.04
N CYS A 92 0.45 8.68 4.31
CA CYS A 92 -0.24 9.71 5.07
C CYS A 92 0.79 10.61 5.77
N LEU A 93 0.82 11.90 5.40
CA LEU A 93 1.70 12.92 6.00
C LEU A 93 3.21 12.60 5.93
N PRO A 94 3.75 12.23 4.74
CA PRO A 94 5.16 11.88 4.59
C PRO A 94 6.09 13.09 4.78
N GLY A 95 7.36 12.82 5.13
CA GLY A 95 8.42 13.81 5.16
C GLY A 95 8.34 14.86 6.24
N ARG A 96 7.32 14.88 7.11
CA ARG A 96 7.10 15.91 8.12
C ARG A 96 8.23 16.00 9.13
N MET A 97 8.71 14.85 9.62
CA MET A 97 9.83 14.80 10.55
C MET A 97 11.12 15.35 9.96
N ALA A 98 11.43 14.91 8.74
CA ALA A 98 12.62 15.37 8.04
C ALA A 98 12.52 16.88 7.70
N SER A 99 11.35 17.34 7.26
CA SER A 99 11.10 18.77 6.99
C SER A 99 11.21 19.61 8.25
N ALA A 100 10.62 19.17 9.38
CA ALA A 100 10.69 19.89 10.64
C ALA A 100 12.15 20.04 11.14
N ARG A 101 12.92 18.94 11.14
CA ARG A 101 14.36 18.98 11.49
C ARG A 101 15.15 19.90 10.56
N THR A 102 14.87 19.86 9.25
CA THR A 102 15.54 20.72 8.27
C THR A 102 15.21 22.20 8.50
N LEU A 103 13.97 22.54 8.83
CA LEU A 103 13.58 23.92 9.17
C LEU A 103 14.26 24.41 10.44
N MET A 104 14.36 23.58 11.48
CA MET A 104 15.10 23.90 12.70
C MET A 104 16.59 24.11 12.40
N GLN A 105 17.20 23.26 11.60
CA GLN A 105 18.60 23.40 11.17
C GLN A 105 18.81 24.68 10.36
N LEU A 106 17.92 24.96 9.39
CA LEU A 106 17.95 26.19 8.61
C LEU A 106 17.92 27.44 9.50
N GLN A 107 17.05 27.42 10.52
CA GLN A 107 16.92 28.54 11.47
C GLN A 107 18.16 28.70 12.34
N ALA A 108 18.77 27.62 12.81
CA ALA A 108 19.91 27.63 13.70
C ALA A 108 21.25 27.90 13.00
N GLU A 109 21.45 27.34 11.81
CA GLU A 109 22.75 27.25 11.16
C GLU A 109 22.80 27.95 9.78
N GLY A 110 21.64 28.33 9.25
CA GLY A 110 21.50 29.01 7.95
C GLY A 110 21.42 28.03 6.73
N PRO A 111 21.21 28.59 5.52
CA PRO A 111 20.86 27.79 4.34
C PRO A 111 22.01 26.90 3.81
N ALA A 112 23.26 27.20 4.12
CA ALA A 112 24.41 26.43 3.64
C ALA A 112 24.50 25.01 4.24
N THR A 113 23.80 24.76 5.34
CA THR A 113 23.79 23.46 6.03
C THR A 113 22.68 22.54 5.57
N VAL A 114 21.68 23.06 4.86
CA VAL A 114 20.53 22.28 4.38
C VAL A 114 20.88 21.47 3.16
N SER A 115 20.70 20.16 3.25
CA SER A 115 20.95 19.25 2.14
C SER A 115 19.86 19.39 1.06
N PRO A 116 20.20 19.54 -0.24
CA PRO A 116 19.23 19.56 -1.32
C PRO A 116 18.48 18.22 -1.50
N HIS A 117 19.01 17.14 -0.93
CA HIS A 117 18.37 15.83 -0.96
C HIS A 117 17.07 15.74 -0.16
N ILE A 118 16.78 16.74 0.69
CA ILE A 118 15.52 16.79 1.45
C ILE A 118 14.28 16.76 0.51
N VAL A 119 14.35 17.45 -0.62
CA VAL A 119 13.21 17.56 -1.55
C VAL A 119 12.77 16.20 -2.10
N PRO A 120 13.64 15.39 -2.76
CA PRO A 120 13.21 14.07 -3.23
C PRO A 120 12.88 13.10 -2.12
N GLN A 121 13.53 13.20 -0.95
CA GLN A 121 13.30 12.31 0.20
C GLN A 121 11.95 12.53 0.88
N CYS A 122 11.44 13.76 0.89
CA CYS A 122 10.16 14.13 1.51
C CYS A 122 9.02 14.25 0.50
N SER A 123 9.23 13.86 -0.76
CA SER A 123 8.19 13.91 -1.78
C SER A 123 7.18 12.77 -1.61
N LEU A 124 5.93 12.98 -2.00
CA LEU A 124 4.90 11.94 -2.09
C LEU A 124 5.36 10.73 -2.92
N HIS A 125 6.23 10.98 -3.90
CA HIS A 125 6.72 9.97 -4.82
C HIS A 125 7.89 9.14 -4.27
N ALA A 126 8.49 9.52 -3.14
CA ALA A 126 9.68 8.86 -2.58
C ALA A 126 9.45 7.36 -2.34
N LEU A 127 8.34 6.99 -1.71
CA LEU A 127 7.99 5.60 -1.43
C LEU A 127 7.80 4.79 -2.72
N ALA A 128 6.98 5.26 -3.66
CA ALA A 128 6.74 4.57 -4.91
C ALA A 128 8.02 4.42 -5.74
N SER A 129 8.86 5.47 -5.80
CA SER A 129 10.16 5.41 -6.47
C SER A 129 11.11 4.39 -5.83
N ALA A 130 11.16 4.32 -4.50
CA ALA A 130 12.01 3.34 -3.83
C ALA A 130 11.58 1.90 -4.16
N VAL A 131 10.29 1.61 -4.18
CA VAL A 131 9.77 0.28 -4.55
C VAL A 131 10.09 -0.02 -6.02
N SER A 132 9.77 0.90 -6.94
CA SER A 132 10.02 0.72 -8.37
C SER A 132 11.50 0.47 -8.68
N VAL A 133 12.39 1.31 -8.16
CA VAL A 133 13.84 1.17 -8.37
C VAL A 133 14.38 -0.09 -7.70
N GLY A 134 13.97 -0.36 -6.45
CA GLY A 134 14.42 -1.52 -5.69
C GLY A 134 14.03 -2.87 -6.32
N LEU A 135 12.88 -2.92 -7.01
CA LEU A 135 12.38 -4.12 -7.67
C LEU A 135 12.57 -4.11 -9.19
N SER A 136 13.27 -3.11 -9.74
CA SER A 136 13.49 -2.94 -11.19
C SER A 136 12.17 -2.94 -11.99
N MET A 137 11.15 -2.25 -11.46
CA MET A 137 9.83 -2.18 -12.07
C MET A 137 9.79 -1.09 -13.14
N HIS A 138 9.12 -1.39 -14.26
CA HIS A 138 8.95 -0.49 -15.41
C HIS A 138 7.49 -0.13 -15.70
N GLY A 139 6.54 -0.64 -14.91
CA GLY A 139 5.15 -0.24 -14.98
C GLY A 139 4.88 1.15 -14.39
N PRO A 140 3.62 1.60 -14.34
CA PRO A 140 3.24 2.87 -13.74
C PRO A 140 3.78 3.03 -12.31
N ASN A 141 4.34 4.20 -12.01
CA ASN A 141 4.94 4.51 -10.72
C ASN A 141 4.36 5.83 -10.21
N ILE A 142 3.48 5.77 -9.21
CA ILE A 142 2.67 6.90 -8.74
C ILE A 142 2.81 7.06 -7.22
N GLY A 143 3.14 8.27 -6.80
CA GLY A 143 2.99 8.72 -5.41
C GLY A 143 1.74 9.58 -5.28
N ILE A 144 0.82 9.20 -4.40
CA ILE A 144 -0.46 9.90 -4.20
C ILE A 144 -0.78 9.95 -2.69
N GLY A 145 -1.77 10.73 -2.29
CA GLY A 145 -2.14 10.88 -0.90
C GLY A 145 -1.45 12.07 -0.25
N GLY A 146 -0.80 11.85 0.87
CA GLY A 146 -0.12 12.90 1.65
C GLY A 146 -1.00 13.57 2.69
N GLY A 147 -2.28 13.24 2.73
CA GLY A 147 -3.26 13.73 3.70
C GLY A 147 -4.00 12.58 4.40
N PRO A 148 -5.01 12.90 5.21
CA PRO A 148 -5.81 11.90 5.93
C PRO A 148 -6.58 10.95 5.00
N GLU A 149 -6.85 11.36 3.75
CA GLU A 149 -7.57 10.56 2.75
C GLU A 149 -6.64 9.68 1.91
N ALA A 150 -5.35 9.60 2.27
CA ALA A 150 -4.34 8.84 1.52
C ALA A 150 -4.79 7.41 1.20
N MET A 151 -5.47 6.73 2.13
CA MET A 151 -5.91 5.35 1.91
C MET A 151 -6.99 5.27 0.81
N ALA A 152 -7.99 6.15 0.84
CA ALA A 152 -9.03 6.21 -0.19
C ALA A 152 -8.45 6.56 -1.57
N GLU A 153 -7.56 7.55 -1.63
CA GLU A 153 -6.88 7.98 -2.86
C GLU A 153 -5.98 6.87 -3.43
N GLY A 154 -5.27 6.14 -2.57
CA GLY A 154 -4.45 5.00 -2.96
C GLY A 154 -5.26 3.86 -3.58
N PHE A 155 -6.41 3.52 -2.99
CA PHE A 155 -7.28 2.50 -3.55
C PHE A 155 -7.83 2.88 -4.91
N ILE A 156 -8.45 4.07 -5.04
CA ILE A 156 -9.05 4.46 -6.32
C ILE A 156 -8.00 4.55 -7.43
N THR A 157 -6.82 5.08 -7.13
CA THR A 157 -5.72 5.16 -8.10
C THR A 157 -5.25 3.79 -8.54
N SER A 158 -5.06 2.86 -7.59
CA SER A 158 -4.59 1.50 -7.89
C SER A 158 -5.57 0.73 -8.75
N LEU A 159 -6.85 0.79 -8.40
CA LEU A 159 -7.90 0.09 -9.14
C LEU A 159 -8.11 0.69 -10.53
N SER A 160 -8.04 2.01 -10.65
CA SER A 160 -8.09 2.69 -11.94
C SER A 160 -6.91 2.31 -12.85
N LEU A 161 -5.70 2.19 -12.30
CA LEU A 161 -4.54 1.74 -13.06
C LEU A 161 -4.69 0.28 -13.51
N LEU A 162 -5.14 -0.61 -12.64
CA LEU A 162 -5.34 -2.02 -12.98
C LEU A 162 -6.41 -2.21 -14.06
N ASP A 163 -7.46 -1.38 -14.04
CA ASP A 163 -8.56 -1.45 -15.00
C ASP A 163 -8.16 -0.90 -16.38
N HIS A 164 -7.39 0.20 -16.42
CA HIS A 164 -7.07 0.91 -17.65
C HIS A 164 -5.68 0.59 -18.23
N SER A 165 -4.77 0.04 -17.43
CA SER A 165 -3.41 -0.29 -17.85
C SER A 165 -3.26 -1.79 -17.98
N ASN A 166 -2.75 -2.27 -19.10
CA ASN A 166 -2.53 -3.70 -19.32
C ASN A 166 -1.29 -4.21 -18.53
N ILE A 167 -1.33 -4.04 -17.18
CA ILE A 167 -0.27 -4.50 -16.28
C ILE A 167 -0.66 -5.81 -15.59
N PRO A 168 0.29 -6.74 -15.37
CA PRO A 168 0.01 -8.03 -14.74
C PRO A 168 -0.33 -7.95 -13.26
N GLY A 169 -0.02 -6.84 -12.62
CA GLY A 169 -0.29 -6.58 -11.21
C GLY A 169 0.26 -5.23 -10.75
N LEU A 170 -0.03 -4.90 -9.50
CA LEU A 170 0.32 -3.62 -8.90
C LEU A 170 0.63 -3.78 -7.41
N TRP A 171 1.69 -3.12 -6.95
CA TRP A 171 1.97 -2.92 -5.54
C TRP A 171 1.30 -1.65 -5.03
N LEU A 172 0.38 -1.80 -4.09
CA LEU A 172 -0.24 -0.70 -3.34
C LEU A 172 0.40 -0.66 -1.95
N VAL A 173 1.01 0.47 -1.61
CA VAL A 173 1.76 0.63 -0.37
C VAL A 173 1.25 1.84 0.40
N PHE A 174 0.63 1.57 1.53
CA PHE A 174 0.20 2.58 2.48
C PHE A 174 1.19 2.76 3.61
N THR A 175 1.36 3.98 4.08
CA THR A 175 2.10 4.24 5.32
C THR A 175 1.46 5.36 6.12
N GLU A 176 1.50 5.24 7.44
CA GLU A 176 0.96 6.24 8.37
C GLU A 176 1.75 6.29 9.68
N TRP A 177 1.60 7.38 10.42
CA TRP A 177 1.96 7.44 11.82
C TRP A 177 0.74 7.07 12.68
N LYS A 178 0.90 6.17 13.65
CA LYS A 178 -0.13 5.88 14.66
C LYS A 178 -0.39 7.11 15.52
N ASN A 179 0.70 7.72 16.01
CA ASN A 179 0.71 9.03 16.66
C ASN A 179 1.67 9.88 15.84
N GLU A 180 1.19 10.91 15.16
CA GLU A 180 2.04 11.77 14.35
C GLU A 180 3.10 12.44 15.24
N PRO A 181 4.40 12.25 14.95
CA PRO A 181 5.44 12.85 15.76
C PRO A 181 5.51 14.36 15.55
N THR A 182 5.34 15.12 16.63
CA THR A 182 5.58 16.54 16.67
C THR A 182 6.87 16.78 17.45
N LEU A 183 7.84 17.46 16.83
CA LEU A 183 9.10 17.79 17.50
C LEU A 183 8.86 18.86 18.58
N ASP A 184 9.47 18.68 19.73
CA ASP A 184 9.54 19.72 20.74
C ASP A 184 10.52 20.84 20.34
N ALA A 185 10.68 21.85 21.20
CA ALA A 185 11.58 22.98 20.96
C ALA A 185 13.06 22.57 20.84
N GLN A 186 13.43 21.39 21.30
CA GLN A 186 14.76 20.80 21.21
C GLN A 186 14.92 19.87 20.01
N GLY A 187 13.87 19.68 19.21
CA GLY A 187 13.88 18.78 18.05
C GLY A 187 13.72 17.30 18.40
N ILE A 188 13.24 17.00 19.60
CA ILE A 188 13.01 15.63 20.09
C ILE A 188 11.59 15.21 19.73
N ALA A 189 11.47 14.01 19.15
CA ALA A 189 10.19 13.41 18.85
C ALA A 189 9.59 12.69 20.06
N PRO A 190 8.25 12.57 20.16
CA PRO A 190 7.62 11.80 21.23
C PRO A 190 8.03 10.31 21.13
N PRO A 191 8.26 9.64 22.28
CA PRO A 191 8.78 8.26 22.31
C PRO A 191 7.79 7.22 21.80
N ASP A 192 6.50 7.54 21.78
CA ASP A 192 5.40 6.66 21.36
C ASP A 192 5.05 6.78 19.87
N ALA A 193 5.78 7.61 19.11
CA ALA A 193 5.61 7.72 17.67
C ALA A 193 5.95 6.39 16.99
N MET A 194 4.99 5.83 16.26
CA MET A 194 5.13 4.54 15.57
C MET A 194 4.70 4.70 14.11
N CYS A 195 5.56 4.32 13.18
CA CYS A 195 5.26 4.27 11.76
C CYS A 195 4.77 2.88 11.38
N ARG A 196 3.68 2.82 10.61
CA ARG A 196 3.11 1.60 10.05
C ARG A 196 3.20 1.65 8.53
N GLY A 197 3.58 0.53 7.92
CA GLY A 197 3.51 0.30 6.48
C GLY A 197 2.69 -0.96 6.18
N VAL A 198 1.80 -0.87 5.21
CA VAL A 198 1.01 -1.99 4.70
C VAL A 198 1.24 -2.09 3.19
N ALA A 199 1.76 -3.21 2.73
CA ALA A 199 1.97 -3.51 1.32
C ALA A 199 0.97 -4.57 0.86
N ILE A 200 0.35 -4.35 -0.30
CA ILE A 200 -0.63 -5.22 -0.93
C ILE A 200 -0.23 -5.42 -2.38
N CYS A 201 -0.05 -6.65 -2.81
CA CYS A 201 0.10 -6.99 -4.21
C CYS A 201 -1.28 -7.32 -4.80
N LEU A 202 -1.76 -6.51 -5.72
CA LEU A 202 -3.02 -6.69 -6.42
C LEU A 202 -2.79 -7.28 -7.82
N MET A 203 -3.59 -8.29 -8.18
CA MET A 203 -3.53 -8.93 -9.49
C MET A 203 -4.94 -9.15 -10.06
N PRO A 204 -5.12 -9.04 -11.40
CA PRO A 204 -6.40 -9.32 -12.05
C PRO A 204 -6.74 -10.81 -12.05
N THR A 205 -5.75 -11.69 -12.02
CA THR A 205 -5.93 -13.14 -11.99
C THR A 205 -5.93 -13.67 -10.56
N GLN A 206 -6.70 -14.74 -10.33
CA GLN A 206 -6.79 -15.35 -9.01
C GLN A 206 -5.43 -15.85 -8.53
N ARG A 207 -4.95 -15.21 -7.47
CA ARG A 207 -3.77 -15.62 -6.70
C ARG A 207 -3.99 -15.20 -5.24
N GLY A 208 -4.17 -16.18 -4.36
CA GLY A 208 -4.48 -15.94 -2.96
C GLY A 208 -5.97 -16.07 -2.63
N ALA A 209 -6.28 -16.03 -1.34
CA ALA A 209 -7.61 -16.25 -0.80
C ALA A 209 -8.37 -14.93 -0.51
N ALA A 210 -7.75 -13.77 -0.64
CA ALA A 210 -8.38 -12.49 -0.37
C ALA A 210 -8.71 -11.74 -1.67
N ARG A 211 -9.90 -11.13 -1.68
CA ARG A 211 -10.40 -10.31 -2.79
C ARG A 211 -10.63 -8.87 -2.33
N LEU A 212 -10.14 -7.94 -3.11
CA LEU A 212 -10.41 -6.52 -2.95
C LEU A 212 -11.45 -6.10 -3.98
N THR A 213 -12.53 -5.47 -3.51
CA THR A 213 -13.59 -4.94 -4.37
C THR A 213 -13.82 -3.45 -4.10
N ILE A 214 -14.14 -2.68 -5.14
CA ILE A 214 -14.63 -1.32 -5.00
C ILE A 214 -16.02 -1.19 -5.64
N THR A 215 -16.93 -0.60 -4.90
CA THR A 215 -18.28 -0.28 -5.38
C THR A 215 -18.44 1.22 -5.41
N LEU A 216 -18.75 1.77 -6.58
CA LEU A 216 -18.97 3.22 -6.75
C LEU A 216 -20.35 3.64 -6.28
N PRO A 217 -20.56 4.92 -5.89
CA PRO A 217 -21.88 5.44 -5.54
C PRO A 217 -22.87 5.25 -6.69
N GLY A 218 -24.09 4.79 -6.37
CA GLY A 218 -25.15 4.56 -7.35
C GLY A 218 -25.13 3.20 -8.05
N THR A 219 -24.09 2.39 -7.86
CA THR A 219 -24.08 1.00 -8.29
C THR A 219 -25.02 0.21 -7.36
N ARG A 220 -26.04 -0.46 -7.91
CA ARG A 220 -26.90 -1.35 -7.12
C ARG A 220 -26.05 -2.58 -6.75
N LEU A 221 -25.73 -2.72 -5.47
CA LEU A 221 -25.28 -4.00 -4.96
C LEU A 221 -26.38 -5.02 -5.25
N ALA A 222 -26.04 -6.11 -5.93
CA ALA A 222 -26.95 -7.23 -6.06
C ALA A 222 -27.35 -7.65 -4.63
N SER A 223 -28.64 -7.46 -4.35
CA SER A 223 -29.20 -7.58 -3.00
C SER A 223 -29.15 -9.05 -2.56
N ASN A 224 -28.08 -9.45 -1.88
CA ASN A 224 -28.21 -10.51 -0.89
C ASN A 224 -28.65 -9.83 0.42
N SER A 225 -29.91 -10.05 0.70
CA SER A 225 -30.77 -9.57 1.75
C SER A 225 -30.15 -9.65 3.16
N ASP A 226 -29.35 -8.68 3.56
CA ASP A 226 -29.21 -8.31 4.98
C ASP A 226 -28.86 -6.80 5.10
N ALA A 227 -29.70 -5.97 4.46
CA ALA A 227 -29.64 -4.52 4.54
C ALA A 227 -30.20 -4.02 5.89
N ARG A 228 -29.50 -4.22 7.00
CA ARG A 228 -29.86 -3.61 8.29
C ARG A 228 -28.71 -3.10 9.14
N THR A 229 -27.54 -2.90 8.57
CA THR A 229 -26.51 -2.13 9.29
C THR A 229 -25.85 -1.21 8.29
N THR A 230 -26.15 0.07 8.35
CA THR A 230 -25.38 1.11 7.66
C THR A 230 -23.96 1.00 8.19
N PRO A 231 -22.97 0.65 7.36
CA PRO A 231 -21.58 0.58 7.84
C PRO A 231 -21.15 2.02 8.15
N GLN A 232 -21.04 2.34 9.42
CA GLN A 232 -20.63 3.66 9.90
C GLN A 232 -19.11 3.71 10.17
N ALA A 233 -18.38 2.69 9.78
CA ALA A 233 -16.95 2.59 10.06
C ALA A 233 -16.13 2.92 8.82
N THR A 234 -15.43 4.04 8.85
CA THR A 234 -14.26 4.27 8.02
C THR A 234 -13.15 3.36 8.54
N GLY A 235 -12.91 2.23 7.88
CA GLY A 235 -11.86 1.30 8.28
C GLY A 235 -10.49 1.99 8.30
N THR A 236 -9.75 1.83 9.39
CA THR A 236 -8.40 2.38 9.56
C THR A 236 -7.36 1.50 8.87
N LEU A 237 -6.15 2.03 8.66
CA LEU A 237 -5.02 1.23 8.15
C LEU A 237 -4.64 0.09 9.12
N ALA A 238 -4.86 0.28 10.43
CA ALA A 238 -4.67 -0.77 11.44
C ALA A 238 -5.63 -1.94 11.23
N GLU A 239 -6.91 -1.63 11.01
CA GLU A 239 -7.93 -2.65 10.78
C GLU A 239 -7.74 -3.35 9.44
N LEU A 240 -7.30 -2.61 8.40
CA LEU A 240 -6.88 -3.18 7.12
C LEU A 240 -5.74 -4.20 7.30
N ALA A 241 -4.69 -3.82 8.04
CA ALA A 241 -3.56 -4.69 8.34
C ALA A 241 -4.00 -5.96 9.06
N HIS A 242 -4.93 -5.83 10.02
CA HIS A 242 -5.47 -6.97 10.75
C HIS A 242 -6.30 -7.90 9.84
N ALA A 243 -7.18 -7.35 9.01
CA ALA A 243 -7.98 -8.13 8.07
C ALA A 243 -7.12 -8.89 7.06
N LEU A 244 -6.09 -8.23 6.50
CA LEU A 244 -5.13 -8.87 5.59
C LEU A 244 -4.36 -10.02 6.29
N ALA A 245 -3.96 -9.82 7.54
CA ALA A 245 -3.30 -10.87 8.32
C ALA A 245 -4.24 -12.06 8.57
N ALA A 246 -5.50 -11.82 8.89
CA ALA A 246 -6.52 -12.86 9.06
C ALA A 246 -6.78 -13.63 7.75
N CYS A 247 -6.92 -12.93 6.61
CA CYS A 247 -7.02 -13.57 5.30
C CYS A 247 -5.81 -14.47 4.98
N ASN A 248 -4.59 -14.00 5.28
CA ASN A 248 -3.36 -14.77 5.06
C ASN A 248 -3.29 -16.05 5.94
N GLN A 249 -4.02 -16.07 7.07
CA GLN A 249 -4.15 -17.23 7.96
C GLN A 249 -5.31 -18.15 7.56
N GLY A 250 -6.06 -17.82 6.51
CA GLY A 250 -7.20 -18.59 6.04
C GLY A 250 -8.49 -18.37 6.85
N ASP A 251 -8.60 -17.26 7.59
CA ASP A 251 -9.83 -16.91 8.28
C ASP A 251 -10.90 -16.45 7.28
N VAL A 252 -11.85 -17.33 7.02
CA VAL A 252 -12.98 -17.10 6.11
C VAL A 252 -13.93 -15.98 6.57
N ARG A 253 -13.82 -15.54 7.81
CA ARG A 253 -14.63 -14.44 8.38
C ARG A 253 -13.92 -13.10 8.27
N ALA A 254 -12.68 -13.09 7.77
CA ALA A 254 -11.94 -11.84 7.57
C ALA A 254 -12.69 -10.96 6.58
N ASP A 255 -13.16 -9.82 7.05
CA ASP A 255 -13.90 -8.83 6.27
C ASP A 255 -13.50 -7.43 6.75
N TRP A 256 -13.22 -6.54 5.82
CA TRP A 256 -12.90 -5.17 6.11
C TRP A 256 -13.58 -4.26 5.09
N LEU A 257 -14.15 -3.18 5.57
CA LEU A 257 -14.87 -2.19 4.77
C LEU A 257 -14.34 -0.79 5.06
N HIS A 258 -14.04 -0.05 4.01
CA HIS A 258 -13.73 1.37 4.06
C HIS A 258 -14.70 2.15 3.20
N VAL A 259 -15.29 3.19 3.77
CA VAL A 259 -16.16 4.12 3.07
C VAL A 259 -15.36 5.35 2.71
N CYS A 260 -15.15 5.56 1.41
CA CYS A 260 -14.44 6.74 0.91
C CYS A 260 -15.29 8.01 1.09
N PRO A 261 -14.67 9.18 1.24
CA PRO A 261 -15.40 10.45 1.43
C PRO A 261 -16.41 10.78 0.33
N TRP A 262 -16.17 10.30 -0.89
CA TRP A 262 -17.08 10.46 -2.04
C TRP A 262 -18.12 9.34 -2.18
N GLY A 263 -18.26 8.49 -1.16
CA GLY A 263 -19.31 7.47 -1.07
C GLY A 263 -19.00 6.15 -1.76
N ALA A 264 -17.79 5.93 -2.30
CA ALA A 264 -17.38 4.61 -2.75
C ALA A 264 -17.05 3.71 -1.55
N HIS A 265 -17.28 2.41 -1.71
CA HIS A 265 -16.97 1.40 -0.70
C HIS A 265 -15.84 0.51 -1.20
N VAL A 266 -14.78 0.38 -0.42
CA VAL A 266 -13.68 -0.57 -0.64
C VAL A 266 -13.80 -1.69 0.37
N ARG A 267 -13.87 -2.93 -0.10
CA ARG A 267 -13.99 -4.11 0.75
C ARG A 267 -12.86 -5.10 0.47
N ILE A 268 -12.29 -5.65 1.52
CA ILE A 268 -11.41 -6.82 1.46
C ILE A 268 -12.14 -7.96 2.18
N SER A 269 -12.29 -9.09 1.50
CA SER A 269 -12.94 -10.27 2.06
C SER A 269 -12.17 -11.53 1.63
N HIS A 270 -12.29 -12.59 2.45
CA HIS A 270 -11.85 -13.91 2.04
C HIS A 270 -12.80 -14.45 0.96
N ASP A 271 -12.25 -15.03 -0.12
CA ASP A 271 -13.04 -15.67 -1.17
C ASP A 271 -13.19 -17.17 -0.91
N CYS A 272 -14.39 -17.57 -0.54
CA CYS A 272 -14.71 -18.96 -0.25
C CYS A 272 -14.81 -19.84 -1.51
N ALA A 273 -14.71 -19.29 -2.73
CA ALA A 273 -14.87 -20.04 -3.96
C ALA A 273 -13.67 -20.97 -4.28
N ALA A 274 -12.53 -20.79 -3.61
CA ALA A 274 -11.32 -21.57 -3.85
C ALA A 274 -11.34 -23.00 -3.28
N ASP A 275 -12.28 -23.32 -2.38
CA ASP A 275 -12.32 -24.61 -1.67
C ASP A 275 -13.26 -25.66 -2.31
N GLY A 276 -13.91 -25.34 -3.43
CA GLY A 276 -14.97 -26.17 -4.05
C GLY A 276 -14.55 -27.13 -5.15
N GLU A 277 -13.30 -27.07 -5.66
CA GLU A 277 -12.80 -27.99 -6.70
C GLU A 277 -11.53 -28.71 -6.24
N LYS A 278 -11.74 -29.78 -5.47
CA LYS A 278 -10.76 -30.85 -5.29
C LYS A 278 -11.39 -32.16 -5.68
#